data_df59950769523fd257b6e3918c717a91
#
_entry.id   df59950769523fd257b6e3918c717a91
#
_cell.length_a   1.000
_cell.length_b   1.000
_cell.length_c   1.000
_cell.angle_alpha   90.00
_cell.angle_beta   90.00
_cell.angle_gamma   90.00
#
_symmetry.space_group_name_H-M   'P 1'
#
loop_
_entity.id
_entity.type
_entity.pdbx_description
1 polymer ?
#
loop_
_entity_poly.entity_id
_entity_poly.type
_entity_poly.pdbx_seq_one_letter_code
_entity_poly.pdbx_strand_id
1 'polypeptide(L)'
;MPGSVTEVSARRCAVAVLAAALLVAALLTAAAHAQPAPLVAEGSLGAGWRVAGLPGQKAPLTRYGVAQVDGRPAVRLEAAASYGNLVFDLPGQPAPQRLRWSWRMERPNAAVDLARKEGDDAAAKVCLAFDLPLDRVPFFERQLLRFARSQSGENLPAATLCWVWGHAEAREALLPNPYSRRVRVIVLRNKEDAPGRWFDEERDVAADWRRSFGDESAQVPPLQAAIVAADADNTGVTSVAHVAGLRFGP
;
A
#
# COMPACT_ATOMS: atom_id res chain seq x y z
N MET A 1 62.51 -42.56 5.61
CA MET A 1 61.07 -42.52 5.60
C MET A 1 60.63 -41.07 5.87
N PRO A 2 60.19 -40.32 4.87
CA PRO A 2 59.50 -39.01 5.08
C PRO A 2 58.09 -39.11 4.52
N GLY A 3 57.14 -39.20 5.38
CA GLY A 3 55.74 -39.14 5.03
C GLY A 3 54.93 -38.60 6.21
N SER A 4 54.21 -37.50 6.02
CA SER A 4 53.08 -37.12 6.83
C SER A 4 52.89 -35.63 7.21
N VAL A 5 53.67 -34.71 6.65
CA VAL A 5 53.42 -33.27 6.97
C VAL A 5 52.51 -32.58 5.94
N THR A 6 52.46 -33.08 4.70
CA THR A 6 51.67 -32.45 3.60
C THR A 6 50.18 -32.79 3.61
N GLU A 7 49.76 -33.95 4.11
CA GLU A 7 48.34 -34.35 4.13
C GLU A 7 47.51 -33.64 5.21
N VAL A 8 48.11 -33.30 6.35
CA VAL A 8 47.42 -32.61 7.44
C VAL A 8 47.09 -31.15 7.08
N SER A 9 47.96 -30.50 6.28
CA SER A 9 47.75 -29.11 5.82
C SER A 9 46.61 -29.01 4.80
N ALA A 10 46.53 -29.98 3.87
CA ALA A 10 45.47 -29.98 2.85
C ALA A 10 44.06 -30.21 3.45
N ARG A 11 43.92 -31.05 4.46
CA ARG A 11 42.66 -31.30 5.15
C ARG A 11 42.17 -30.10 5.97
N ARG A 12 43.10 -29.34 6.59
CA ARG A 12 42.76 -28.12 7.34
C ARG A 12 42.29 -26.98 6.42
N CYS A 13 42.85 -26.80 5.24
CA CYS A 13 42.42 -25.84 4.26
C CYS A 13 41.04 -26.20 3.67
N ALA A 14 40.76 -27.47 3.37
CA ALA A 14 39.48 -27.89 2.84
C ALA A 14 38.32 -27.69 3.84
N VAL A 15 38.55 -27.94 5.13
CA VAL A 15 37.55 -27.72 6.19
C VAL A 15 37.29 -26.24 6.41
N ALA A 16 38.30 -25.37 6.33
CA ALA A 16 38.14 -23.93 6.46
C ALA A 16 37.36 -23.31 5.29
N VAL A 17 37.58 -23.81 4.06
CA VAL A 17 36.85 -23.34 2.87
C VAL A 17 35.37 -23.79 2.91
N LEU A 18 35.09 -25.01 3.37
CA LEU A 18 33.71 -25.48 3.54
C LEU A 18 32.95 -24.71 4.66
N ALA A 19 33.63 -24.39 5.76
CA ALA A 19 33.03 -23.61 6.84
C ALA A 19 32.75 -22.17 6.41
N ALA A 20 33.61 -21.54 5.61
CA ALA A 20 33.39 -20.22 5.04
C ALA A 20 32.23 -20.20 4.02
N ALA A 21 32.09 -21.23 3.18
CA ALA A 21 31.00 -21.36 2.23
C ALA A 21 29.64 -21.57 2.91
N LEU A 22 29.58 -22.29 4.03
CA LEU A 22 28.38 -22.48 4.83
C LEU A 22 27.97 -21.19 5.59
N LEU A 23 28.92 -20.38 6.03
CA LEU A 23 28.64 -19.08 6.66
C LEU A 23 28.12 -18.03 5.66
N VAL A 24 28.59 -18.05 4.41
CA VAL A 24 28.11 -17.16 3.35
C VAL A 24 26.70 -17.57 2.88
N ALA A 25 26.40 -18.87 2.83
CA ALA A 25 25.06 -19.36 2.51
C ALA A 25 24.00 -19.02 3.59
N ALA A 26 24.40 -18.91 4.85
CA ALA A 26 23.51 -18.55 5.95
C ALA A 26 23.19 -17.03 5.99
N LEU A 27 23.94 -16.18 5.31
CA LEU A 27 23.71 -14.74 5.23
C LEU A 27 22.77 -14.33 4.08
N LEU A 28 22.37 -15.26 3.24
CA LEU A 28 21.34 -15.06 2.20
C LEU A 28 19.93 -15.43 2.70
N THR A 29 19.64 -15.30 3.99
CA THR A 29 18.24 -15.26 4.43
C THR A 29 17.63 -14.01 3.83
N ALA A 30 16.86 -14.20 2.74
CA ALA A 30 16.01 -13.15 2.19
C ALA A 30 15.26 -12.53 3.37
N ALA A 31 15.45 -11.24 3.58
CA ALA A 31 14.69 -10.52 4.60
C ALA A 31 13.20 -10.78 4.29
N ALA A 32 12.58 -11.62 5.09
CA ALA A 32 11.16 -11.91 4.95
C ALA A 32 10.44 -10.59 5.21
N HIS A 33 9.92 -9.99 4.15
CA HIS A 33 9.08 -8.81 4.29
C HIS A 33 7.87 -9.21 5.13
N ALA A 34 7.62 -8.50 6.22
CA ALA A 34 6.39 -8.74 6.97
C ALA A 34 5.20 -8.52 6.03
N GLN A 35 4.36 -9.53 5.92
CA GLN A 35 3.13 -9.46 5.15
C GLN A 35 2.05 -8.79 5.99
N PRO A 36 1.18 -7.94 5.43
CA PRO A 36 -0.06 -7.62 6.10
C PRO A 36 -0.85 -8.91 6.34
N ALA A 37 -1.56 -8.98 7.45
CA ALA A 37 -2.48 -10.09 7.66
C ALA A 37 -3.47 -10.17 6.47
N PRO A 38 -3.96 -11.36 6.11
CA PRO A 38 -5.00 -11.48 5.10
C PRO A 38 -6.16 -10.52 5.39
N LEU A 39 -6.71 -9.88 4.36
CA LEU A 39 -7.87 -8.97 4.53
C LEU A 39 -9.05 -9.67 5.20
N VAL A 40 -9.24 -10.94 4.87
CA VAL A 40 -10.29 -11.80 5.47
C VAL A 40 -9.61 -13.06 6.00
N ALA A 41 -9.88 -13.37 7.26
CA ALA A 41 -9.46 -14.60 7.93
C ALA A 41 -10.64 -15.17 8.72
N GLU A 42 -10.93 -16.46 8.55
CA GLU A 42 -11.98 -17.19 9.28
C GLU A 42 -13.36 -16.47 9.29
N GLY A 43 -13.70 -15.84 8.15
CA GLY A 43 -15.00 -15.15 8.01
C GLY A 43 -15.08 -13.78 8.70
N SER A 44 -13.95 -13.27 9.19
CA SER A 44 -13.82 -11.95 9.82
C SER A 44 -12.77 -11.10 9.11
N LEU A 45 -12.72 -9.80 9.40
CA LEU A 45 -11.57 -8.99 9.02
C LEU A 45 -10.31 -9.55 9.67
N GLY A 46 -9.24 -9.63 8.91
CA GLY A 46 -7.96 -10.14 9.39
C GLY A 46 -7.44 -9.35 10.60
N ALA A 47 -6.77 -10.04 11.51
CA ALA A 47 -6.22 -9.42 12.71
C ALA A 47 -5.26 -8.27 12.35
N GLY A 48 -5.34 -7.15 13.09
CA GLY A 48 -4.52 -5.96 12.88
C GLY A 48 -5.09 -4.95 11.88
N TRP A 49 -6.10 -5.31 11.09
CA TRP A 49 -6.83 -4.36 10.27
C TRP A 49 -7.81 -3.54 11.14
N ARG A 50 -7.76 -2.23 11.03
CA ARG A 50 -8.63 -1.30 11.76
C ARG A 50 -9.19 -0.22 10.85
N VAL A 51 -10.40 0.24 11.12
CA VAL A 51 -10.99 1.39 10.42
C VAL A 51 -10.50 2.68 11.08
N ALA A 52 -10.00 3.61 10.26
CA ALA A 52 -9.52 4.92 10.69
C ALA A 52 -10.13 6.02 9.82
N GLY A 53 -10.52 7.13 10.44
CA GLY A 53 -10.97 8.35 9.79
C GLY A 53 -9.92 9.44 9.84
N LEU A 54 -10.30 10.65 9.43
CA LEU A 54 -9.49 11.85 9.62
C LEU A 54 -9.72 12.45 11.02
N PRO A 55 -8.72 13.10 11.61
CA PRO A 55 -8.90 13.81 12.87
C PRO A 55 -10.01 14.86 12.76
N GLY A 56 -10.97 14.82 13.69
CA GLY A 56 -12.10 15.74 13.71
C GLY A 56 -13.11 15.57 12.55
N GLN A 57 -13.08 14.44 11.85
CA GLN A 57 -13.97 14.13 10.74
C GLN A 57 -15.44 14.26 11.14
N LYS A 58 -16.23 14.93 10.29
CA LYS A 58 -17.70 15.07 10.46
C LYS A 58 -18.48 14.03 9.63
N ALA A 59 -17.93 13.65 8.47
CA ALA A 59 -18.55 12.61 7.65
C ALA A 59 -18.53 11.27 8.38
N PRO A 60 -19.54 10.40 8.19
CA PRO A 60 -19.54 9.07 8.76
C PRO A 60 -18.34 8.25 8.24
N LEU A 61 -17.94 7.20 8.98
CA LEU A 61 -16.93 6.28 8.51
C LEU A 61 -17.49 5.39 7.39
N THR A 62 -16.66 5.15 6.37
CA THR A 62 -16.93 4.13 5.36
C THR A 62 -17.11 2.76 6.02
N ARG A 63 -18.08 1.98 5.56
CA ARG A 63 -18.38 0.66 6.10
C ARG A 63 -17.53 -0.40 5.40
N TYR A 64 -16.90 -1.25 6.22
CA TYR A 64 -16.12 -2.39 5.79
C TYR A 64 -16.73 -3.66 6.35
N GLY A 65 -17.00 -4.64 5.50
CA GLY A 65 -17.58 -5.92 5.90
C GLY A 65 -16.95 -7.08 5.12
N VAL A 66 -17.03 -8.27 5.69
CA VAL A 66 -16.60 -9.49 5.00
C VAL A 66 -17.71 -9.96 4.07
N ALA A 67 -17.34 -10.38 2.86
CA ALA A 67 -18.25 -10.93 1.86
C ALA A 67 -17.61 -12.13 1.16
N GLN A 68 -18.45 -13.03 0.64
CA GLN A 68 -18.08 -14.07 -0.32
C GLN A 68 -18.63 -13.65 -1.69
N VAL A 69 -17.74 -13.45 -2.66
CA VAL A 69 -18.14 -13.01 -3.99
C VAL A 69 -17.47 -13.90 -5.03
N ASP A 70 -18.26 -14.65 -5.79
CA ASP A 70 -17.79 -15.65 -6.75
C ASP A 70 -16.81 -16.66 -6.12
N GLY A 71 -17.08 -17.09 -4.87
CA GLY A 71 -16.23 -18.01 -4.12
C GLY A 71 -14.93 -17.40 -3.56
N ARG A 72 -14.71 -16.10 -3.72
CA ARG A 72 -13.56 -15.38 -3.14
C ARG A 72 -13.94 -14.69 -1.84
N PRO A 73 -13.22 -14.93 -0.73
CA PRO A 73 -13.35 -14.11 0.47
C PRO A 73 -12.81 -12.71 0.18
N ALA A 74 -13.60 -11.71 0.45
CA ALA A 74 -13.28 -10.31 0.14
C ALA A 74 -13.75 -9.36 1.24
N VAL A 75 -13.15 -8.20 1.31
CA VAL A 75 -13.70 -7.07 2.05
C VAL A 75 -14.61 -6.29 1.13
N ARG A 76 -15.86 -6.09 1.55
CA ARG A 76 -16.81 -5.19 0.94
C ARG A 76 -16.59 -3.79 1.47
N LEU A 77 -16.40 -2.83 0.58
CA LEU A 77 -16.26 -1.41 0.86
C LEU A 77 -17.58 -0.75 0.45
N GLU A 78 -18.22 -0.04 1.38
CA GLU A 78 -19.43 0.73 1.09
C GLU A 78 -19.25 2.16 1.59
N ALA A 79 -19.01 3.07 0.66
CA ALA A 79 -18.95 4.49 0.93
C ALA A 79 -20.29 5.15 0.57
N ALA A 80 -20.91 5.80 1.55
CA ALA A 80 -22.19 6.49 1.41
C ALA A 80 -22.07 7.87 2.07
N ALA A 81 -21.71 8.90 1.29
CA ALA A 81 -21.35 10.22 1.79
C ALA A 81 -20.37 10.12 2.99
N SER A 82 -19.38 9.22 2.90
CA SER A 82 -18.54 8.78 4.00
C SER A 82 -17.07 8.76 3.62
N TYR A 83 -16.20 8.89 4.63
CA TYR A 83 -14.75 8.73 4.50
C TYR A 83 -14.26 7.74 5.54
N GLY A 84 -13.28 6.91 5.18
CA GLY A 84 -12.62 6.02 6.11
C GLY A 84 -11.65 5.09 5.40
N ASN A 85 -10.61 4.72 6.11
CA ASN A 85 -9.56 3.83 5.62
C ASN A 85 -9.54 2.55 6.46
N LEU A 86 -9.45 1.40 5.83
CA LEU A 86 -9.08 0.15 6.48
C LEU A 86 -7.55 0.07 6.46
N VAL A 87 -6.91 0.15 7.62
CA VAL A 87 -5.47 0.35 7.79
C VAL A 87 -4.84 -0.85 8.49
N PHE A 88 -3.69 -1.27 8.00
CA PHE A 88 -2.78 -2.23 8.64
C PHE A 88 -1.43 -1.57 8.87
N ASP A 89 -1.03 -1.41 10.14
CA ASP A 89 0.20 -0.73 10.51
C ASP A 89 1.43 -1.59 10.20
N LEU A 90 2.44 -1.00 9.57
CA LEU A 90 3.68 -1.64 9.12
C LEU A 90 4.92 -0.77 9.44
N PRO A 91 5.08 -0.30 10.69
CA PRO A 91 6.11 0.69 11.02
C PRO A 91 7.52 0.16 10.75
N GLY A 92 8.26 0.88 9.89
CA GLY A 92 9.65 0.58 9.57
C GLY A 92 9.86 -0.66 8.69
N GLN A 93 8.80 -1.30 8.20
CA GLN A 93 8.93 -2.47 7.31
C GLN A 93 9.45 -2.05 5.93
N PRO A 94 10.40 -2.78 5.34
CA PRO A 94 10.83 -2.54 3.98
C PRO A 94 9.63 -2.61 3.01
N ALA A 95 9.60 -1.71 2.04
CA ALA A 95 8.59 -1.78 0.99
C ALA A 95 8.76 -3.06 0.15
N PRO A 96 7.66 -3.74 -0.24
CA PRO A 96 7.73 -4.91 -1.10
C PRO A 96 8.17 -4.53 -2.50
N GLN A 97 8.75 -5.47 -3.25
CA GLN A 97 9.02 -5.26 -4.67
C GLN A 97 7.72 -5.25 -5.47
N ARG A 98 6.83 -6.17 -5.14
CA ARG A 98 5.53 -6.33 -5.78
C ARG A 98 4.39 -6.19 -4.77
N LEU A 99 3.33 -5.50 -5.18
CA LEU A 99 2.06 -5.45 -4.48
C LEU A 99 1.00 -6.07 -5.38
N ARG A 100 0.23 -7.02 -4.85
CA ARG A 100 -0.82 -7.73 -5.60
C ARG A 100 -2.13 -7.69 -4.83
N TRP A 101 -3.23 -7.55 -5.57
CA TRP A 101 -4.59 -7.65 -5.04
C TRP A 101 -5.58 -7.92 -6.17
N SER A 102 -6.81 -8.23 -5.80
CA SER A 102 -7.93 -8.25 -6.73
C SER A 102 -9.00 -7.28 -6.25
N TRP A 103 -9.68 -6.65 -7.16
CA TRP A 103 -10.83 -5.83 -6.85
C TRP A 103 -11.97 -6.00 -7.84
N ARG A 104 -13.17 -5.64 -7.40
CA ARG A 104 -14.39 -5.70 -8.18
C ARG A 104 -15.27 -4.52 -7.81
N MET A 105 -15.71 -3.78 -8.81
CA MET A 105 -16.64 -2.68 -8.67
C MET A 105 -18.07 -3.20 -8.80
N GLU A 106 -18.92 -2.92 -7.82
CA GLU A 106 -20.36 -3.24 -7.91
C GLU A 106 -21.17 -1.99 -8.28
N ARG A 107 -20.92 -0.90 -7.58
CA ARG A 107 -21.59 0.38 -7.79
C ARG A 107 -20.56 1.48 -7.92
N PRO A 108 -20.25 1.90 -9.16
CA PRO A 108 -19.32 3.00 -9.39
C PRO A 108 -19.92 4.35 -8.94
N ASN A 109 -19.04 5.30 -8.66
CA ASN A 109 -19.39 6.68 -8.43
C ASN A 109 -19.05 7.49 -9.69
N ALA A 110 -20.08 7.90 -10.44
CA ALA A 110 -19.90 8.64 -11.69
C ALA A 110 -19.57 10.13 -11.48
N ALA A 111 -19.63 10.65 -10.26
CA ALA A 111 -19.30 12.03 -9.92
C ALA A 111 -17.82 12.24 -9.56
N VAL A 112 -17.01 11.15 -9.58
CA VAL A 112 -15.57 11.22 -9.29
C VAL A 112 -14.83 12.06 -10.32
N ASP A 113 -14.02 13.00 -9.82
CA ASP A 113 -13.02 13.78 -10.54
C ASP A 113 -11.81 13.98 -9.62
N LEU A 114 -10.81 13.12 -9.76
CA LEU A 114 -9.65 13.06 -8.87
C LEU A 114 -8.74 14.29 -8.96
N ALA A 115 -8.95 15.18 -9.93
CA ALA A 115 -8.22 16.43 -10.07
C ALA A 115 -8.84 17.59 -9.28
N ARG A 116 -10.06 17.41 -8.76
CA ARG A 116 -10.84 18.49 -8.09
C ARG A 116 -11.29 18.07 -6.71
N LYS A 117 -11.28 18.99 -5.76
CA LYS A 117 -11.68 18.73 -4.37
C LYS A 117 -13.10 18.22 -4.25
N GLU A 118 -14.02 18.76 -5.04
CA GLU A 118 -15.44 18.41 -5.01
C GLU A 118 -15.70 16.98 -5.54
N GLY A 119 -14.75 16.41 -6.25
CA GLY A 119 -14.83 15.06 -6.82
C GLY A 119 -13.74 14.12 -6.33
N ASP A 120 -12.94 14.50 -5.32
CA ASP A 120 -11.82 13.71 -4.80
C ASP A 120 -12.30 12.51 -3.95
N ASP A 121 -13.05 11.64 -4.61
CA ASP A 121 -13.54 10.39 -4.05
C ASP A 121 -13.02 9.21 -4.88
N ALA A 122 -12.94 8.04 -4.27
CA ALA A 122 -12.62 6.82 -4.98
C ALA A 122 -13.45 5.65 -4.45
N ALA A 123 -14.17 4.98 -5.34
CA ALA A 123 -14.98 3.82 -4.97
C ALA A 123 -14.14 2.63 -4.48
N ALA A 124 -12.89 2.56 -4.87
CA ALA A 124 -11.89 1.62 -4.34
C ALA A 124 -10.48 2.20 -4.51
N LYS A 125 -9.67 2.11 -3.48
CA LYS A 125 -8.24 2.43 -3.50
C LYS A 125 -7.45 1.47 -2.63
N VAL A 126 -6.25 1.12 -3.09
CA VAL A 126 -5.23 0.40 -2.33
C VAL A 126 -4.02 1.31 -2.23
N CYS A 127 -3.50 1.52 -1.04
CA CYS A 127 -2.40 2.45 -0.84
C CYS A 127 -1.29 1.85 0.02
N LEU A 128 -0.09 2.37 -0.16
CA LEU A 128 1.03 2.22 0.77
C LEU A 128 1.40 3.60 1.31
N ALA A 129 1.46 3.71 2.62
CA ALA A 129 1.96 4.86 3.34
C ALA A 129 3.43 4.63 3.70
N PHE A 130 4.28 5.63 3.45
CA PHE A 130 5.73 5.53 3.57
C PHE A 130 6.27 6.49 4.62
N ASP A 131 7.30 6.06 5.34
CA ASP A 131 8.05 6.86 6.28
C ASP A 131 9.17 7.65 5.56
N LEU A 132 8.76 8.56 4.68
CA LEU A 132 9.70 9.45 4.01
C LEU A 132 10.29 10.44 5.03
N PRO A 133 11.64 10.53 5.16
CA PRO A 133 12.28 11.50 6.02
C PRO A 133 11.83 12.93 5.73
N LEU A 134 11.49 13.70 6.77
CA LEU A 134 10.92 15.03 6.61
C LEU A 134 11.87 16.03 5.93
N ASP A 135 13.18 15.82 5.98
CA ASP A 135 14.18 16.63 5.28
C ASP A 135 14.11 16.47 3.76
N ARG A 136 13.54 15.36 3.28
CA ARG A 136 13.27 15.10 1.84
C ARG A 136 11.98 15.76 1.36
N VAL A 137 11.06 16.09 2.25
CA VAL A 137 9.79 16.74 1.91
C VAL A 137 10.04 18.21 1.56
N PRO A 138 9.46 18.73 0.45
CA PRO A 138 9.55 20.14 0.09
C PRO A 138 9.17 21.08 1.24
N PHE A 139 9.85 22.20 1.38
CA PHE A 139 9.78 23.05 2.58
C PHE A 139 8.35 23.39 2.99
N PHE A 140 7.52 23.92 2.09
CA PHE A 140 6.16 24.35 2.43
C PHE A 140 5.27 23.16 2.84
N GLU A 141 5.35 22.05 2.14
CA GLU A 141 4.59 20.84 2.44
C GLU A 141 5.02 20.21 3.76
N ARG A 142 6.32 20.28 4.07
CA ARG A 142 6.86 19.86 5.36
C ARG A 142 6.29 20.67 6.52
N GLN A 143 6.14 21.99 6.36
CA GLN A 143 5.53 22.83 7.40
C GLN A 143 4.05 22.51 7.58
N LEU A 144 3.31 22.33 6.48
CA LEU A 144 1.91 21.91 6.52
C LEU A 144 1.75 20.55 7.20
N LEU A 145 2.60 19.58 6.87
CA LEU A 145 2.57 18.26 7.49
C LEU A 145 2.90 18.31 8.99
N ARG A 146 3.91 19.10 9.39
CA ARG A 146 4.23 19.31 10.82
C ARG A 146 3.06 19.91 11.58
N PHE A 147 2.41 20.92 10.99
CA PHE A 147 1.23 21.54 11.56
C PHE A 147 0.08 20.52 11.68
N ALA A 148 -0.22 19.75 10.61
CA ALA A 148 -1.25 18.72 10.63
C ALA A 148 -0.98 17.66 11.71
N ARG A 149 0.27 17.18 11.83
CA ARG A 149 0.69 16.24 12.89
C ARG A 149 0.49 16.82 14.30
N SER A 150 0.82 18.12 14.50
CA SER A 150 0.63 18.78 15.80
C SER A 150 -0.83 18.95 16.18
N GLN A 151 -1.71 19.15 15.20
CA GLN A 151 -3.15 19.30 15.44
C GLN A 151 -3.85 17.95 15.68
N SER A 152 -3.44 16.91 14.95
CA SER A 152 -4.05 15.59 15.07
C SER A 152 -3.49 14.75 16.22
N GLY A 153 -2.28 15.02 16.66
CA GLY A 153 -1.53 14.14 17.57
C GLY A 153 -1.07 12.83 16.90
N GLU A 154 -1.28 12.67 15.59
CA GLU A 154 -0.97 11.46 14.84
C GLU A 154 0.28 11.64 13.97
N ASN A 155 1.03 10.55 13.76
CA ASN A 155 2.14 10.53 12.83
C ASN A 155 1.64 10.33 11.38
N LEU A 156 1.00 11.37 10.82
CA LEU A 156 0.51 11.33 9.45
C LEU A 156 1.65 11.01 8.47
N PRO A 157 1.42 10.16 7.45
CA PRO A 157 2.45 9.78 6.48
C PRO A 157 3.02 10.98 5.73
N ALA A 158 4.34 10.98 5.52
CA ALA A 158 5.00 12.00 4.71
C ALA A 158 4.88 11.74 3.21
N ALA A 159 4.55 10.53 2.81
CA ALA A 159 4.21 10.15 1.44
C ALA A 159 3.23 8.98 1.45
N THR A 160 2.20 9.06 0.62
CA THR A 160 1.24 7.97 0.41
C THR A 160 1.04 7.80 -1.09
N LEU A 161 1.24 6.58 -1.58
CA LEU A 161 0.98 6.22 -2.97
C LEU A 161 -0.25 5.32 -3.02
N CYS A 162 -1.26 5.74 -3.78
CA CYS A 162 -2.50 5.02 -3.95
C CYS A 162 -2.69 4.56 -5.39
N TRP A 163 -3.18 3.36 -5.56
CA TRP A 163 -3.73 2.85 -6.81
C TRP A 163 -5.24 2.89 -6.68
N VAL A 164 -5.92 3.50 -7.66
CA VAL A 164 -7.33 3.83 -7.53
C VAL A 164 -8.17 3.33 -8.70
N TRP A 165 -9.44 3.09 -8.40
CA TRP A 165 -10.48 2.99 -9.39
C TRP A 165 -11.14 4.36 -9.53
N GLY A 166 -10.77 5.09 -10.58
CA GLY A 166 -11.30 6.42 -10.91
C GLY A 166 -12.60 6.33 -11.73
N HIS A 167 -12.90 7.39 -12.48
CA HIS A 167 -14.07 7.42 -13.35
C HIS A 167 -13.71 7.86 -14.78
N ALA A 168 -13.36 9.13 -14.99
CA ALA A 168 -13.07 9.67 -16.32
C ALA A 168 -11.57 9.75 -16.63
N GLU A 169 -10.73 9.59 -15.63
CA GLU A 169 -9.28 9.72 -15.76
C GLU A 169 -8.69 8.58 -16.61
N ALA A 170 -7.66 8.91 -17.36
CA ALA A 170 -6.96 7.91 -18.17
C ALA A 170 -6.27 6.87 -17.26
N ARG A 171 -6.24 5.62 -17.70
CA ARG A 171 -5.44 4.59 -17.03
C ARG A 171 -3.99 5.00 -16.97
N GLU A 172 -3.30 4.64 -15.91
CA GLU A 172 -1.94 5.03 -15.59
C GLU A 172 -1.73 6.55 -15.41
N ALA A 173 -2.79 7.36 -15.38
CA ALA A 173 -2.66 8.76 -14.99
C ALA A 173 -2.12 8.85 -13.55
N LEU A 174 -1.09 9.68 -13.37
CA LEU A 174 -0.52 10.02 -12.07
C LEU A 174 -1.00 11.42 -11.68
N LEU A 175 -1.72 11.52 -10.58
CA LEU A 175 -2.31 12.76 -10.09
C LEU A 175 -1.89 13.03 -8.64
N PRO A 176 -1.57 14.27 -8.26
CA PRO A 176 -1.53 14.66 -6.88
C PRO A 176 -2.95 14.75 -6.32
N ASN A 177 -3.15 14.35 -5.08
CA ASN A 177 -4.43 14.59 -4.41
C ASN A 177 -4.67 16.10 -4.25
N PRO A 178 -5.88 16.62 -4.53
CA PRO A 178 -6.17 18.05 -4.52
C PRO A 178 -6.13 18.70 -3.12
N TYR A 179 -6.17 17.91 -2.05
CA TYR A 179 -6.02 18.39 -0.67
C TYR A 179 -4.58 18.35 -0.18
N SER A 180 -3.79 17.37 -0.64
CA SER A 180 -2.42 17.18 -0.17
C SER A 180 -1.53 16.51 -1.21
N ARG A 181 -0.47 17.18 -1.61
CA ARG A 181 0.56 16.58 -2.47
C ARG A 181 1.33 15.44 -1.80
N ARG A 182 1.08 15.21 -0.51
CA ARG A 182 1.62 14.05 0.23
C ARG A 182 0.89 12.75 -0.10
N VAL A 183 -0.23 12.83 -0.81
CA VAL A 183 -0.93 11.70 -1.41
C VAL A 183 -0.86 11.84 -2.92
N ARG A 184 -0.37 10.80 -3.60
CA ARG A 184 -0.35 10.73 -5.07
C ARG A 184 -1.07 9.46 -5.51
N VAL A 185 -1.88 9.58 -6.55
CA VAL A 185 -2.71 8.48 -7.02
C VAL A 185 -2.33 8.07 -8.44
N ILE A 186 -2.34 6.76 -8.70
CA ILE A 186 -2.22 6.17 -10.03
C ILE A 186 -3.55 5.52 -10.36
N VAL A 187 -4.18 5.92 -11.44
CA VAL A 187 -5.45 5.38 -11.89
C VAL A 187 -5.23 4.06 -12.61
N LEU A 188 -5.76 2.95 -12.10
CA LEU A 188 -5.64 1.65 -12.77
C LEU A 188 -6.90 1.27 -13.53
N ARG A 189 -8.06 1.63 -12.99
CA ARG A 189 -9.37 1.31 -13.56
C ARG A 189 -10.22 2.56 -13.64
N ASN A 190 -11.15 2.57 -14.58
CA ASN A 190 -12.06 3.70 -14.79
C ASN A 190 -13.43 3.21 -15.30
N LYS A 191 -14.27 4.13 -15.80
CA LYS A 191 -15.63 3.84 -16.32
C LYS A 191 -15.70 2.87 -17.49
N GLU A 192 -14.57 2.59 -18.16
CA GLU A 192 -14.48 1.62 -19.25
C GLU A 192 -14.43 0.17 -18.74
N ASP A 193 -14.09 -0.01 -17.45
CA ASP A 193 -14.05 -1.32 -16.81
C ASP A 193 -15.45 -1.70 -16.34
N ALA A 194 -15.96 -2.82 -16.88
CA ALA A 194 -17.31 -3.28 -16.56
C ALA A 194 -17.48 -3.61 -15.07
N PRO A 195 -18.53 -3.08 -14.41
CA PRO A 195 -18.87 -3.49 -13.04
C PRO A 195 -19.18 -4.99 -12.98
N GLY A 196 -19.13 -5.56 -11.77
CA GLY A 196 -19.45 -6.95 -11.55
C GLY A 196 -18.38 -7.94 -12.01
N ARG A 197 -17.17 -7.49 -12.36
CA ARG A 197 -16.05 -8.34 -12.75
C ARG A 197 -14.86 -8.17 -11.83
N TRP A 198 -14.15 -9.24 -11.55
CA TRP A 198 -12.87 -9.21 -10.86
C TRP A 198 -11.75 -8.79 -11.81
N PHE A 199 -10.88 -7.93 -11.30
CA PHE A 199 -9.63 -7.54 -11.93
C PHE A 199 -8.49 -7.80 -10.95
N ASP A 200 -7.47 -8.51 -11.41
CA ASP A 200 -6.26 -8.80 -10.65
C ASP A 200 -5.20 -7.73 -11.00
N GLU A 201 -4.58 -7.17 -9.99
CA GLU A 201 -3.54 -6.15 -10.13
C GLU A 201 -2.21 -6.65 -9.57
N GLU A 202 -1.15 -6.24 -10.24
CA GLU A 202 0.22 -6.39 -9.78
C GLU A 202 0.99 -5.10 -10.06
N ARG A 203 1.64 -4.54 -9.04
CA ARG A 203 2.41 -3.30 -9.18
C ARG A 203 3.86 -3.50 -8.77
N ASP A 204 4.77 -2.90 -9.55
CA ASP A 204 6.16 -2.68 -9.18
C ASP A 204 6.23 -1.43 -8.29
N VAL A 205 6.36 -1.65 -6.98
CA VAL A 205 6.31 -0.55 -6.00
C VAL A 205 7.46 0.43 -6.20
N ALA A 206 8.64 -0.06 -6.55
CA ALA A 206 9.80 0.81 -6.77
C ALA A 206 9.67 1.64 -8.06
N ALA A 207 9.10 1.07 -9.12
CA ALA A 207 8.84 1.80 -10.36
C ALA A 207 7.79 2.90 -10.14
N ASP A 208 6.69 2.57 -9.45
CA ASP A 208 5.63 3.53 -9.15
C ASP A 208 6.08 4.61 -8.16
N TRP A 209 6.91 4.25 -7.16
CA TRP A 209 7.55 5.21 -6.27
C TRP A 209 8.41 6.23 -7.04
N ARG A 210 9.33 5.76 -7.90
CA ARG A 210 10.19 6.66 -8.69
C ARG A 210 9.38 7.60 -9.56
N ARG A 211 8.30 7.12 -10.14
CA ARG A 211 7.39 7.90 -10.98
C ARG A 211 6.62 8.93 -10.16
N SER A 212 6.27 8.60 -8.91
CA SER A 212 5.44 9.44 -8.04
C SER A 212 6.27 10.39 -7.17
N PHE A 213 7.29 9.90 -6.48
CA PHE A 213 8.07 10.61 -5.47
C PHE A 213 9.58 10.58 -5.73
N GLY A 214 10.02 10.20 -6.94
CA GLY A 214 11.44 10.09 -7.28
C GLY A 214 12.17 11.42 -7.25
N ASP A 215 11.47 12.54 -7.39
CA ASP A 215 11.97 13.90 -7.22
C ASP A 215 12.33 14.23 -5.75
N GLU A 216 11.73 13.54 -4.79
CA GLU A 216 11.97 13.72 -3.36
C GLU A 216 12.92 12.66 -2.80
N SER A 217 12.83 11.42 -3.29
CA SER A 217 13.73 10.34 -2.90
C SER A 217 13.84 9.28 -3.99
N ALA A 218 15.06 9.02 -4.46
CA ALA A 218 15.34 7.93 -5.40
C ALA A 218 15.14 6.53 -4.77
N GLN A 219 15.27 6.42 -3.45
CA GLN A 219 15.09 5.19 -2.70
C GLN A 219 13.66 5.12 -2.14
N VAL A 220 13.04 3.95 -2.22
CA VAL A 220 11.73 3.70 -1.60
C VAL A 220 11.92 3.68 -0.09
N PRO A 221 11.24 4.56 0.67
CA PRO A 221 11.32 4.54 2.13
C PRO A 221 10.64 3.31 2.73
N PRO A 222 10.91 2.98 4.00
CA PRO A 222 10.13 1.99 4.73
C PRO A 222 8.65 2.34 4.78
N LEU A 223 7.83 1.33 5.00
CA LEU A 223 6.38 1.50 5.15
C LEU A 223 6.02 2.03 6.54
N GLN A 224 4.90 2.73 6.61
CA GLN A 224 4.13 3.00 7.82
C GLN A 224 2.86 2.14 7.87
N ALA A 225 2.18 1.95 6.72
CA ALA A 225 0.94 1.19 6.66
C ALA A 225 0.63 0.69 5.24
N ALA A 226 -0.20 -0.36 5.16
CA ALA A 226 -0.98 -0.73 4.00
C ALA A 226 -2.44 -0.30 4.24
N ILE A 227 -3.12 0.17 3.19
CA ILE A 227 -4.45 0.77 3.29
C ILE A 227 -5.33 0.22 2.17
N VAL A 228 -6.55 -0.15 2.52
CA VAL A 228 -7.65 -0.40 1.58
C VAL A 228 -8.75 0.60 1.90
N ALA A 229 -9.23 1.36 0.92
CA ALA A 229 -10.18 2.42 1.22
C ALA A 229 -11.21 2.65 0.12
N ALA A 230 -12.28 3.32 0.49
CA ALA A 230 -13.27 3.94 -0.37
C ALA A 230 -13.81 5.18 0.32
N ASP A 231 -14.10 6.21 -0.46
CA ASP A 231 -14.71 7.45 0.01
C ASP A 231 -15.76 8.00 -0.96
N ALA A 232 -16.66 8.79 -0.43
CA ALA A 232 -17.74 9.44 -1.15
C ALA A 232 -18.23 10.70 -0.41
N ASP A 233 -17.40 11.28 0.44
CA ASP A 233 -17.77 12.41 1.29
C ASP A 233 -17.77 13.73 0.53
N ASN A 234 -17.03 13.85 -0.56
CA ASN A 234 -17.00 15.03 -1.42
C ASN A 234 -18.20 15.05 -2.40
N THR A 235 -18.50 13.91 -3.01
CA THR A 235 -19.59 13.81 -4.00
C THR A 235 -20.95 13.51 -3.39
N GLY A 236 -21.01 12.98 -2.16
CA GLY A 236 -22.24 12.56 -1.50
C GLY A 236 -22.91 11.31 -2.11
N VAL A 237 -22.29 10.67 -3.08
CA VAL A 237 -22.82 9.48 -3.79
C VAL A 237 -22.47 8.21 -3.03
N THR A 238 -23.26 7.15 -3.21
CA THR A 238 -22.93 5.83 -2.68
C THR A 238 -22.16 5.01 -3.70
N SER A 239 -21.02 4.48 -3.31
CA SER A 239 -20.26 3.50 -4.07
C SER A 239 -20.09 2.17 -3.31
N VAL A 240 -19.93 1.07 -4.06
CA VAL A 240 -19.70 -0.27 -3.49
C VAL A 240 -18.65 -1.00 -4.31
N ALA A 241 -17.63 -1.50 -3.63
CA ALA A 241 -16.59 -2.31 -4.24
C ALA A 241 -16.20 -3.48 -3.32
N HIS A 242 -15.43 -4.41 -3.86
CA HIS A 242 -14.80 -5.51 -3.11
C HIS A 242 -13.31 -5.54 -3.37
N VAL A 243 -12.53 -5.82 -2.34
CA VAL A 243 -11.07 -6.03 -2.43
C VAL A 243 -10.71 -7.35 -1.78
N ALA A 244 -9.87 -8.13 -2.45
CA ALA A 244 -9.44 -9.45 -2.01
C ALA A 244 -7.94 -9.67 -2.27
N GLY A 245 -7.35 -10.60 -1.53
CA GLY A 245 -6.04 -11.17 -1.84
C GLY A 245 -4.87 -10.19 -1.80
N LEU A 246 -4.96 -9.12 -0.99
CA LEU A 246 -3.85 -8.18 -0.83
C LEU A 246 -2.63 -8.91 -0.26
N ARG A 247 -1.51 -8.85 -0.98
CA ARG A 247 -0.27 -9.50 -0.58
C ARG A 247 0.95 -8.80 -1.16
N PHE A 248 2.05 -8.90 -0.43
CA PHE A 248 3.37 -8.46 -0.85
C PHE A 248 4.09 -9.61 -1.57
N GLY A 249 4.94 -9.29 -2.53
CA GLY A 249 5.77 -10.22 -3.25
C GLY A 249 7.21 -9.72 -3.41
N PRO A 250 8.12 -10.66 -3.70
CA PRO A 250 9.48 -10.34 -4.09
C PRO A 250 9.52 -9.67 -5.44
#